data_f6fbb82786051b35fe09273e05d68c75
#
_entry.id   f6fbb82786051b35fe09273e05d68c75
#
_cell.length_a   1.000
_cell.length_b   1.000
_cell.length_c   1.000
_cell.angle_alpha   90.00
_cell.angle_beta   90.00
_cell.angle_gamma   90.00
#
_symmetry.space_group_name_H-M   'P 1'
#
loop_
_entity.id
_entity.type
_entity.pdbx_description
1 polymer ?
#
loop_
_entity_poly.entity_id
_entity_poly.type
_entity_poly.pdbx_seq_one_letter_code
_entity_poly.pdbx_strand_id
1 'polypeptide(L)'
;MLDGLRQFIADIVSPDANQDRAFDDTGYRLAATALLVHVVSLDGEPTATEKRKLHSLIESRFGLDPGTADRLINSATRVEGEAVDLYHFTSVIMRSVNEEGRLKIVDMMWEMVYADGQVTEFEDNVVWRAADLLGISSRDRIDLKHRVAERQGKPLTGAPKAASAAT
;
A
#
# COMPACT_ATOMS: atom_id res chain seq x y z
N MET A 1 -15.54 10.51 16.30
CA MET A 1 -14.30 10.38 15.54
C MET A 1 -13.82 8.95 15.32
N LEU A 2 -14.33 7.99 16.06
CA LEU A 2 -14.11 6.56 15.81
C LEU A 2 -15.20 5.94 14.94
N ASP A 3 -16.18 6.73 14.51
CA ASP A 3 -17.37 6.24 13.82
C ASP A 3 -17.08 5.77 12.40
N GLY A 4 -16.19 6.42 11.68
CA GLY A 4 -15.80 6.00 10.33
C GLY A 4 -15.06 4.64 10.32
N LEU A 5 -14.18 4.44 11.28
CA LEU A 5 -13.47 3.17 11.45
C LEU A 5 -14.40 2.08 12.00
N ARG A 6 -15.31 2.43 12.91
CA ARG A 6 -16.34 1.51 13.41
C ARG A 6 -17.33 1.13 12.32
N GLN A 7 -17.75 2.09 11.51
CA GLN A 7 -18.61 1.84 10.36
C GLN A 7 -17.91 0.92 9.35
N PHE A 8 -16.65 1.19 9.07
CA PHE A 8 -15.80 0.38 8.20
C PHE A 8 -15.63 -1.04 8.75
N ILE A 9 -15.37 -1.21 10.04
CA ILE A 9 -15.27 -2.51 10.70
C ILE A 9 -16.64 -3.20 10.80
N ALA A 10 -17.72 -2.44 11.04
CA ALA A 10 -19.08 -2.98 11.08
C ALA A 10 -19.54 -3.47 9.71
N ASP A 11 -19.19 -2.75 8.65
CA ASP A 11 -19.45 -3.16 7.27
C ASP A 11 -18.65 -4.41 6.90
N ILE A 12 -17.49 -4.65 7.54
CA ILE A 12 -16.66 -5.85 7.38
C ILE A 12 -17.22 -7.06 8.16
N VAL A 13 -18.01 -6.86 9.21
CA VAL A 13 -18.46 -7.92 10.13
C VAL A 13 -19.89 -8.37 9.87
N SER A 14 -20.60 -7.83 8.89
CA SER A 14 -21.99 -8.22 8.59
C SER A 14 -22.09 -9.62 7.99
N PRO A 15 -22.95 -10.50 8.56
CA PRO A 15 -22.95 -11.93 8.23
C PRO A 15 -23.90 -12.28 7.09
N ASP A 16 -23.50 -12.02 5.84
CA ASP A 16 -24.26 -12.52 4.69
C ASP A 16 -23.30 -13.24 3.72
N ALA A 17 -23.39 -14.58 3.74
CA ALA A 17 -22.40 -15.47 3.13
C ALA A 17 -22.26 -15.37 1.61
N ASN A 18 -23.16 -14.68 0.92
CA ASN A 18 -23.06 -14.39 -0.51
C ASN A 18 -22.53 -12.98 -0.82
N GLN A 19 -22.51 -12.10 0.18
CA GLN A 19 -21.86 -10.81 0.13
C GLN A 19 -20.39 -10.92 0.58
N ASP A 20 -20.02 -11.97 1.29
CA ASP A 20 -18.70 -12.14 1.88
C ASP A 20 -17.56 -12.09 0.86
N ARG A 21 -17.75 -12.64 -0.34
CA ARG A 21 -16.68 -12.61 -1.37
C ARG A 21 -16.50 -11.27 -2.04
N ALA A 22 -17.57 -10.57 -2.36
CA ALA A 22 -17.50 -9.23 -2.91
C ALA A 22 -17.13 -8.20 -1.85
N PHE A 23 -17.48 -8.48 -0.62
CA PHE A 23 -17.22 -7.66 0.55
C PHE A 23 -15.77 -7.79 1.02
N ASP A 24 -15.23 -9.01 1.10
CA ASP A 24 -13.83 -9.28 1.40
C ASP A 24 -12.92 -8.60 0.38
N ASP A 25 -13.28 -8.69 -0.90
CA ASP A 25 -12.55 -8.06 -1.99
C ASP A 25 -12.53 -6.53 -1.86
N THR A 26 -13.63 -5.92 -1.46
CA THR A 26 -13.72 -4.46 -1.26
C THR A 26 -12.99 -4.01 0.01
N GLY A 27 -13.13 -4.75 1.10
CA GLY A 27 -12.52 -4.42 2.39
C GLY A 27 -10.99 -4.41 2.35
N TYR A 28 -10.38 -5.42 1.77
CA TYR A 28 -8.92 -5.47 1.68
C TYR A 28 -8.37 -4.43 0.68
N ARG A 29 -9.08 -4.13 -0.38
CA ARG A 29 -8.69 -3.09 -1.35
C ARG A 29 -8.62 -1.72 -0.70
N LEU A 30 -9.60 -1.40 0.13
CA LEU A 30 -9.60 -0.16 0.91
C LEU A 30 -8.44 -0.13 1.90
N ALA A 31 -8.21 -1.21 2.64
CA ALA A 31 -7.10 -1.31 3.59
C ALA A 31 -5.74 -1.23 2.89
N ALA A 32 -5.55 -1.93 1.79
CA ALA A 32 -4.34 -1.86 0.98
C ALA A 32 -4.10 -0.45 0.42
N THR A 33 -5.14 0.18 -0.09
CA THR A 33 -5.06 1.56 -0.60
C THR A 33 -4.73 2.55 0.52
N ALA A 34 -5.27 2.35 1.72
CA ALA A 34 -4.93 3.17 2.89
C ALA A 34 -3.45 3.03 3.29
N LEU A 35 -2.86 1.84 3.19
CA LEU A 35 -1.42 1.64 3.39
C LEU A 35 -0.60 2.41 2.35
N LEU A 36 -1.02 2.40 1.09
CA LEU A 36 -0.35 3.17 0.02
C LEU A 36 -0.46 4.67 0.25
N VAL A 37 -1.64 5.16 0.63
CA VAL A 37 -1.86 6.57 1.01
C VAL A 37 -0.96 6.95 2.18
N HIS A 38 -0.86 6.10 3.18
CA HIS A 38 0.01 6.33 4.33
C HIS A 38 1.47 6.51 3.91
N VAL A 39 1.97 5.64 3.04
CA VAL A 39 3.35 5.72 2.54
C VAL A 39 3.62 7.04 1.82
N VAL A 40 2.73 7.47 0.92
CA VAL A 40 2.93 8.71 0.16
C VAL A 40 2.72 9.98 1.00
N SER A 41 2.09 9.85 2.15
CA SER A 41 1.82 10.98 3.07
C SER A 41 2.88 11.15 4.15
N LEU A 42 3.89 10.29 4.20
CA LEU A 42 4.93 10.33 5.24
C LEU A 42 5.74 11.62 5.25
N ASP A 43 5.98 12.18 4.08
CA ASP A 43 6.75 13.42 3.91
C ASP A 43 5.87 14.69 3.85
N GLY A 44 4.57 14.56 4.09
CA GLY A 44 3.57 15.62 4.00
C GLY A 44 2.55 15.37 2.91
N GLU A 45 2.09 16.43 2.25
CA GLU A 45 1.12 16.29 1.15
C GLU A 45 1.75 15.59 -0.06
N PRO A 46 1.08 14.56 -0.61
CA PRO A 46 1.56 13.89 -1.81
C PRO A 46 1.68 14.84 -3.00
N THR A 47 2.77 14.71 -3.73
CA THR A 47 2.98 15.46 -4.98
C THR A 47 2.00 15.03 -6.07
N ALA A 48 1.84 15.84 -7.11
CA ALA A 48 1.01 15.49 -8.26
C ALA A 48 1.50 14.21 -8.95
N THR A 49 2.81 13.97 -8.99
CA THR A 49 3.41 12.75 -9.53
C THR A 49 3.05 11.52 -8.71
N GLU A 50 3.14 11.61 -7.39
CA GLU A 50 2.76 10.53 -6.47
C GLU A 50 1.26 10.21 -6.55
N LYS A 51 0.40 11.23 -6.63
CA LYS A 51 -1.04 11.06 -6.80
C LYS A 51 -1.38 10.33 -8.11
N ARG A 52 -0.73 10.72 -9.21
CA ARG A 52 -0.92 10.04 -10.51
C ARG A 52 -0.43 8.60 -10.47
N LYS A 53 0.71 8.35 -9.86
CA LYS A 53 1.25 6.99 -9.71
C LYS A 53 0.33 6.12 -8.86
N LEU A 54 -0.15 6.63 -7.74
CA LEU A 54 -1.10 5.93 -6.88
C LEU A 54 -2.38 5.58 -7.65
N HIS A 55 -2.95 6.53 -8.36
CA HIS A 55 -4.17 6.33 -9.16
C HIS A 55 -3.97 5.26 -10.24
N SER A 56 -2.88 5.36 -10.99
CA SER A 56 -2.51 4.39 -12.03
C SER A 56 -2.30 2.98 -11.46
N LEU A 57 -1.65 2.88 -10.34
CA LEU A 57 -1.37 1.61 -9.66
C LEU A 57 -2.67 0.94 -9.17
N ILE A 58 -3.56 1.70 -8.56
CA ILE A 58 -4.87 1.21 -8.10
C ILE A 58 -5.74 0.75 -9.26
N GLU A 59 -5.78 1.51 -10.35
CA GLU A 59 -6.52 1.12 -11.56
C GLU A 59 -6.00 -0.21 -12.12
N SER A 60 -4.69 -0.33 -12.30
CA SER A 60 -4.08 -1.50 -12.95
C SER A 60 -4.10 -2.74 -12.07
N ARG A 61 -3.81 -2.61 -10.78
CA ARG A 61 -3.70 -3.74 -9.86
C ARG A 61 -5.04 -4.30 -9.42
N PHE A 62 -6.04 -3.45 -9.28
CA PHE A 62 -7.39 -3.88 -8.90
C PHE A 62 -8.36 -3.96 -10.08
N GLY A 63 -7.92 -3.62 -11.29
CA GLY A 63 -8.76 -3.68 -12.47
C GLY A 63 -9.97 -2.74 -12.41
N LEU A 64 -9.77 -1.52 -11.91
CA LEU A 64 -10.82 -0.54 -11.71
C LEU A 64 -10.81 0.51 -12.82
N ASP A 65 -12.00 1.05 -13.12
CA ASP A 65 -12.14 2.25 -13.95
C ASP A 65 -11.66 3.50 -13.18
N PRO A 66 -11.29 4.60 -13.86
CA PRO A 66 -10.78 5.80 -13.22
C PRO A 66 -11.68 6.39 -12.12
N GLY A 67 -13.00 6.38 -12.34
CA GLY A 67 -13.96 6.90 -11.37
C GLY A 67 -14.04 6.07 -10.09
N THR A 68 -14.01 4.74 -10.23
CA THR A 68 -14.01 3.82 -9.08
C THR A 68 -12.69 3.88 -8.31
N ALA A 69 -11.57 3.95 -9.02
CA ALA A 69 -10.26 4.15 -8.41
C ALA A 69 -10.20 5.46 -7.60
N ASP A 70 -10.75 6.54 -8.14
CA ASP A 70 -10.84 7.84 -7.47
C ASP A 70 -11.64 7.77 -6.17
N ARG A 71 -12.80 7.13 -6.20
CA ARG A 71 -13.63 6.91 -5.01
C ARG A 71 -12.92 6.07 -3.95
N LEU A 72 -12.23 5.02 -4.38
CA LEU A 72 -11.46 4.17 -3.47
C LEU A 72 -10.33 4.94 -2.80
N ILE A 73 -9.57 5.72 -3.54
CA ILE A 73 -8.48 6.55 -3.03
C ILE A 73 -9.01 7.62 -2.06
N ASN A 74 -10.12 8.27 -2.39
CA ASN A 74 -10.74 9.27 -1.51
C ASN A 74 -11.23 8.64 -0.20
N SER A 75 -11.84 7.47 -0.26
CA SER A 75 -12.25 6.72 0.93
C SER A 75 -11.05 6.27 1.76
N ALA A 76 -10.01 5.78 1.13
CA ALA A 76 -8.78 5.36 1.79
C ALA A 76 -8.05 6.54 2.45
N THR A 77 -8.01 7.69 1.81
CA THR A 77 -7.42 8.91 2.36
C THR A 77 -8.15 9.35 3.64
N ARG A 78 -9.47 9.28 3.63
CA ARG A 78 -10.28 9.59 4.81
C ARG A 78 -10.01 8.61 5.96
N VAL A 79 -10.02 7.31 5.66
CA VAL A 79 -9.79 6.26 6.67
C VAL A 79 -8.36 6.32 7.21
N GLU A 80 -7.37 6.57 6.38
CA GLU A 80 -5.98 6.75 6.80
C GLU A 80 -5.83 7.95 7.75
N GLY A 81 -6.46 9.07 7.45
CA GLY A 81 -6.46 10.26 8.30
C GLY A 81 -7.11 10.06 9.67
N GLU A 82 -8.04 9.11 9.80
CA GLU A 82 -8.71 8.76 11.06
C GLU A 82 -7.99 7.66 11.85
N ALA A 83 -7.15 6.86 11.21
CA ALA A 83 -6.48 5.72 11.82
C ALA A 83 -5.17 6.12 12.50
N VAL A 84 -4.87 5.46 13.62
CA VAL A 84 -3.72 5.79 14.47
C VAL A 84 -2.47 4.98 14.10
N ASP A 85 -2.63 3.77 13.52
CA ASP A 85 -1.49 2.92 13.18
C ASP A 85 -1.78 1.91 12.06
N LEU A 86 -0.70 1.29 11.57
CA LEU A 86 -0.73 0.29 10.50
C LEU A 86 -1.46 -1.00 10.88
N TYR A 87 -1.56 -1.29 12.17
CA TYR A 87 -2.13 -2.55 12.64
C TYR A 87 -3.58 -2.74 12.20
N HIS A 88 -4.37 -1.67 12.19
CA HIS A 88 -5.75 -1.74 11.75
C HIS A 88 -5.89 -2.19 10.31
N PHE A 89 -5.12 -1.61 9.40
CA PHE A 89 -5.16 -1.96 7.97
C PHE A 89 -4.60 -3.36 7.71
N THR A 90 -3.48 -3.69 8.31
CA THR A 90 -2.86 -5.01 8.15
C THR A 90 -3.71 -6.13 8.74
N SER A 91 -4.44 -5.88 9.82
CA SER A 91 -5.37 -6.85 10.41
C SER A 91 -6.52 -7.19 9.46
N VAL A 92 -7.08 -6.21 8.77
CA VAL A 92 -8.14 -6.44 7.76
C VAL A 92 -7.58 -7.29 6.61
N ILE A 93 -6.40 -6.96 6.12
CA ILE A 93 -5.75 -7.71 5.04
C ILE A 93 -5.44 -9.15 5.46
N MET A 94 -4.94 -9.34 6.67
CA MET A 94 -4.62 -10.68 7.21
C MET A 94 -5.83 -11.61 7.28
N ARG A 95 -7.02 -11.07 7.52
CA ARG A 95 -8.26 -11.86 7.60
C ARG A 95 -8.80 -12.25 6.24
N SER A 96 -8.57 -11.43 5.22
CA SER A 96 -9.26 -11.52 3.93
C SER A 96 -8.36 -11.99 2.80
N VAL A 97 -7.05 -11.90 2.94
CA VAL A 97 -6.09 -12.09 1.85
C VAL A 97 -5.08 -13.17 2.20
N ASN A 98 -4.87 -14.10 1.26
CA ASN A 98 -3.86 -15.15 1.38
C ASN A 98 -2.43 -14.58 1.22
N GLU A 99 -1.43 -15.40 1.44
CA GLU A 99 -0.02 -15.01 1.36
C GLU A 99 0.36 -14.38 0.02
N GLU A 100 -0.09 -14.96 -1.09
CA GLU A 100 0.18 -14.43 -2.44
C GLU A 100 -0.39 -13.01 -2.61
N GLY A 101 -1.60 -12.77 -2.15
CA GLY A 101 -2.23 -11.44 -2.19
C GLY A 101 -1.51 -10.44 -1.29
N ARG A 102 -1.05 -10.87 -0.13
CA ARG A 102 -0.27 -10.02 0.79
C ARG A 102 1.09 -9.63 0.21
N LEU A 103 1.76 -10.55 -0.48
CA LEU A 103 2.97 -10.26 -1.24
C LEU A 103 2.74 -9.20 -2.33
N LYS A 104 1.62 -9.29 -3.05
CA LYS A 104 1.23 -8.28 -4.05
C LYS A 104 1.02 -6.90 -3.44
N ILE A 105 0.44 -6.82 -2.25
CA ILE A 105 0.24 -5.55 -1.53
C ILE A 105 1.59 -4.92 -1.16
N VAL A 106 2.53 -5.70 -0.65
CA VAL A 106 3.88 -5.21 -0.33
C VAL A 106 4.63 -4.79 -1.60
N ASP A 107 4.47 -5.52 -2.70
CA ASP A 107 4.99 -5.13 -4.02
C ASP A 107 4.46 -3.74 -4.43
N MET A 108 3.17 -3.50 -4.29
CA MET A 108 2.55 -2.19 -4.56
C MET A 108 3.12 -1.08 -3.66
N MET A 109 3.35 -1.37 -2.38
CA MET A 109 3.98 -0.41 -1.46
C MET A 109 5.37 -0.02 -1.94
N TRP A 110 6.20 -0.99 -2.35
CA TRP A 110 7.51 -0.71 -2.92
C TRP A 110 7.43 0.10 -4.23
N GLU A 111 6.45 -0.19 -5.09
CA GLU A 111 6.24 0.61 -6.30
C GLU A 111 5.96 2.08 -5.98
N MET A 112 5.17 2.36 -4.95
CA MET A 112 4.91 3.73 -4.50
C MET A 112 6.18 4.39 -3.93
N VAL A 113 6.92 3.67 -3.10
CA VAL A 113 8.17 4.17 -2.50
C VAL A 113 9.20 4.53 -3.57
N TYR A 114 9.33 3.72 -4.62
CA TYR A 114 10.26 3.98 -5.72
C TYR A 114 9.75 4.97 -6.77
N ALA A 115 8.53 5.47 -6.64
CA ALA A 115 7.91 6.33 -7.66
C ALA A 115 8.69 7.63 -7.92
N ASP A 116 9.26 8.24 -6.90
CA ASP A 116 10.06 9.47 -7.00
C ASP A 116 11.57 9.21 -7.21
N GLY A 117 11.98 7.96 -7.18
CA GLY A 117 13.36 7.54 -7.43
C GLY A 117 14.28 7.54 -6.23
N GLN A 118 13.82 7.93 -5.06
CA GLN A 118 14.60 7.90 -3.82
C GLN A 118 13.79 7.25 -2.71
N VAL A 119 14.39 6.29 -2.03
CA VAL A 119 13.80 5.63 -0.87
C VAL A 119 14.40 6.25 0.40
N THR A 120 13.56 6.87 1.22
CA THR A 120 13.98 7.37 2.52
C THR A 120 14.00 6.22 3.54
N GLU A 121 14.75 6.39 4.63
CA GLU A 121 14.74 5.43 5.74
C GLU A 121 13.36 5.28 6.36
N PHE A 122 12.58 6.35 6.39
CA PHE A 122 11.21 6.35 6.87
C PHE A 122 10.29 5.46 6.03
N GLU A 123 10.34 5.62 4.72
CA GLU A 123 9.56 4.81 3.78
C GLU A 123 9.95 3.33 3.86
N ASP A 124 11.24 3.06 3.85
CA ASP A 124 11.77 1.70 4.00
C ASP A 124 11.27 1.04 5.29
N ASN A 125 11.32 1.76 6.39
CA ASN A 125 10.88 1.30 7.71
C ASN A 125 9.37 1.02 7.76
N VAL A 126 8.55 1.88 7.16
CA VAL A 126 7.09 1.69 7.12
C VAL A 126 6.72 0.46 6.31
N VAL A 127 7.33 0.26 5.14
CA VAL A 127 7.09 -0.95 4.34
C VAL A 127 7.57 -2.19 5.08
N TRP A 128 8.71 -2.11 5.76
CA TRP A 128 9.23 -3.20 6.58
C TRP A 128 8.25 -3.60 7.69
N ARG A 129 7.71 -2.62 8.43
CA ARG A 129 6.70 -2.88 9.48
C ARG A 129 5.41 -3.44 8.93
N ALA A 130 4.92 -2.89 7.83
CA ALA A 130 3.72 -3.40 7.18
C ALA A 130 3.90 -4.86 6.73
N ALA A 131 5.02 -5.18 6.10
CA ALA A 131 5.35 -6.53 5.67
C ALA A 131 5.42 -7.51 6.84
N ASP A 132 6.03 -7.11 7.95
CA ASP A 132 6.09 -7.91 9.18
C ASP A 132 4.69 -8.18 9.74
N LEU A 133 3.85 -7.16 9.84
CA LEU A 133 2.46 -7.28 10.28
C LEU A 133 1.59 -8.12 9.31
N LEU A 134 1.93 -8.15 8.04
CA LEU A 134 1.30 -8.99 7.03
C LEU A 134 1.84 -10.43 7.00
N GLY A 135 2.73 -10.79 7.92
CA GLY A 135 3.29 -12.13 8.03
C GLY A 135 4.23 -12.51 6.89
N ILE A 136 4.84 -11.52 6.23
CA ILE A 136 5.80 -11.71 5.14
C ILE A 136 7.19 -11.89 5.72
N SER A 137 7.90 -12.95 5.30
CA SER A 137 9.26 -13.21 5.76
C SER A 137 10.22 -12.11 5.32
N SER A 138 11.30 -11.92 6.09
CA SER A 138 12.35 -10.96 5.75
C SER A 138 12.96 -11.25 4.38
N ARG A 139 13.10 -12.51 4.02
CA ARG A 139 13.60 -12.95 2.73
C ARG A 139 12.68 -12.48 1.59
N ASP A 140 11.39 -12.78 1.68
CA ASP A 140 10.41 -12.41 0.66
C ASP A 140 10.28 -10.91 0.51
N ARG A 141 10.31 -10.18 1.61
CA ARG A 141 10.31 -8.72 1.61
C ARG A 141 11.51 -8.14 0.86
N ILE A 142 12.70 -8.65 1.12
CA ILE A 142 13.94 -8.21 0.46
C ILE A 142 13.89 -8.56 -1.04
N ASP A 143 13.45 -9.75 -1.38
CA ASP A 143 13.30 -10.17 -2.78
C ASP A 143 12.32 -9.29 -3.55
N LEU A 144 11.19 -8.93 -2.92
CA LEU A 144 10.21 -8.01 -3.51
C LEU A 144 10.80 -6.62 -3.73
N LYS A 145 11.51 -6.09 -2.76
CA LYS A 145 12.19 -4.80 -2.86
C LYS A 145 13.15 -4.77 -4.05
N HIS A 146 13.96 -5.79 -4.19
CA HIS A 146 14.92 -5.92 -5.30
C HIS A 146 14.22 -5.99 -6.65
N ARG A 147 13.18 -6.81 -6.76
CA ARG A 147 12.42 -6.96 -8.02
C ARG A 147 11.75 -5.64 -8.44
N VAL A 148 11.18 -4.91 -7.51
CA VAL A 148 10.56 -3.63 -7.81
C VAL A 148 11.61 -2.59 -8.21
N ALA A 149 12.74 -2.52 -7.49
CA ALA A 149 13.84 -1.64 -7.82
C ALA A 149 14.37 -1.90 -9.24
N GLU A 150 14.56 -3.16 -9.61
CA GLU A 150 15.00 -3.57 -10.96
C GLU A 150 13.98 -3.16 -12.04
N ARG A 151 12.69 -3.43 -11.81
CA ARG A 151 11.63 -3.04 -12.77
C ARG A 151 11.60 -1.53 -13.03
N GLN A 152 11.92 -0.74 -12.02
CA GLN A 152 11.91 0.72 -12.12
C GLN A 152 13.27 1.32 -12.50
N GLY A 153 14.29 0.49 -12.67
CA GLY A 153 15.65 0.94 -12.98
C GLY A 153 16.25 1.83 -11.88
N LYS A 154 15.88 1.60 -10.62
CA LYS A 154 16.31 2.39 -9.47
C LYS A 154 17.40 1.68 -8.67
N PRO A 155 18.36 2.42 -8.07
CA PRO A 155 19.32 1.81 -7.18
C PRO A 155 18.67 1.32 -5.89
N LEU A 156 19.21 0.24 -5.33
CA LEU A 156 18.80 -0.25 -4.02
C LEU A 156 19.12 0.80 -2.94
N THR A 157 18.27 0.86 -1.92
CA THR A 157 18.49 1.76 -0.76
C THR A 157 19.83 1.48 -0.12
N GLY A 158 20.59 2.52 0.18
CA GLY A 158 21.90 2.41 0.85
C GLY A 158 23.10 2.22 -0.07
N ALA A 159 22.90 2.01 -1.35
CA ALA A 159 23.99 2.15 -2.30
C ALA A 159 24.24 3.65 -2.52
N PRO A 160 25.44 4.16 -2.23
CA PRO A 160 25.79 5.51 -2.67
C PRO A 160 25.55 5.53 -4.18
N LYS A 161 24.84 6.56 -4.63
CA LYS A 161 24.73 6.84 -6.06
C LYS A 161 26.16 6.80 -6.57
N ALA A 162 26.51 5.82 -7.36
CA ALA A 162 27.81 5.77 -7.97
C ALA A 162 27.98 7.13 -8.63
N ALA A 163 28.93 7.92 -8.15
CA ALA A 163 29.28 9.15 -8.79
C ALA A 163 29.54 8.77 -10.24
N SER A 164 28.69 9.25 -11.13
CA SER A 164 28.96 9.13 -12.54
C SER A 164 30.35 9.67 -12.73
N ALA A 165 31.30 8.78 -12.95
CA ALA A 165 32.61 9.19 -13.38
C ALA A 165 32.43 9.76 -14.80
N ALA A 166 32.03 11.01 -14.86
CA ALA A 166 32.13 11.78 -16.06
C ALA A 166 33.62 12.00 -16.28
N THR A 167 34.20 11.19 -17.08
CA THR A 167 35.42 11.54 -17.82
C THR A 167 35.00 12.32 -19.04
#